data_fce1853d0e161844bca368afa051fbfd
#
_entry.id   fce1853d0e161844bca368afa051fbfd
#
_cell.length_a   1.000
_cell.length_b   1.000
_cell.length_c   1.000
_cell.angle_alpha   90.00
_cell.angle_beta   90.00
_cell.angle_gamma   90.00
#
_symmetry.space_group_name_H-M   'P 1'
#
loop_
_entity.id
_entity.type
_entity.pdbx_description
1 polymer ?
#
loop_
_entity_poly.entity_id
_entity_poly.type
_entity_poly.pdbx_seq_one_letter_code
_entity_poly.pdbx_strand_id
1 'polypeptide(L)'
;MHARTTALPAPAFRRLGDQSWHDKAACGDLEPATADRLFFPTPRARADIARAKALCAQCPIRRICLDAALESESFYGIRGGLTEAERRPLHHKLDHRLDGDRIDAALRGMDVHLSNAERAAVARLAYLNGFTAEQLAWTLKVGEDWATDLLRSAHLEVEDRDRYWDQTDGNNEPTDDTTGNTMALPGLGQVIDRDSLGEAA
;
A
#
# COMPACT_ATOMS: atom_id res chain seq x y z
N MET A 1 -2.29 -37.75 -15.70
CA MET A 1 -2.98 -36.53 -15.29
C MET A 1 -1.89 -35.51 -14.95
N HIS A 2 -1.63 -34.53 -15.83
CA HIS A 2 -0.60 -33.51 -15.60
C HIS A 2 -1.25 -32.35 -14.85
N ALA A 3 -0.84 -32.14 -13.61
CA ALA A 3 -1.24 -30.97 -12.84
C ALA A 3 -0.73 -29.71 -13.58
N ARG A 4 -1.64 -28.88 -14.06
CA ARG A 4 -1.30 -27.54 -14.55
C ARG A 4 -0.86 -26.72 -13.33
N THR A 5 0.44 -26.54 -13.19
CA THR A 5 0.98 -25.53 -12.29
C THR A 5 0.52 -24.17 -12.81
N THR A 6 -0.52 -23.64 -12.21
CA THR A 6 -0.95 -22.26 -12.47
C THR A 6 0.17 -21.35 -11.91
N ALA A 7 0.98 -20.80 -12.80
CA ALA A 7 1.95 -19.79 -12.39
C ALA A 7 1.20 -18.67 -11.69
N LEU A 8 1.65 -18.30 -10.48
CA LEU A 8 1.12 -17.14 -9.77
C LEU A 8 1.23 -15.91 -10.68
N PRO A 9 0.21 -15.05 -10.73
CA PRO A 9 0.29 -13.84 -11.51
C PRO A 9 1.51 -13.02 -11.05
N ALA A 10 2.23 -12.43 -12.01
CA ALA A 10 3.36 -11.57 -11.70
C ALA A 10 2.92 -10.46 -10.74
N PRO A 11 3.73 -10.09 -9.75
CA PRO A 11 3.38 -9.06 -8.80
C PRO A 11 3.00 -7.77 -9.52
N ALA A 12 1.93 -7.12 -9.06
CA ALA A 12 1.39 -5.89 -9.66
C ALA A 12 2.30 -4.66 -9.47
N PHE A 13 3.44 -4.81 -8.83
CA PHE A 13 4.43 -3.77 -8.52
C PHE A 13 5.79 -4.08 -9.16
N ARG A 14 6.55 -3.03 -9.48
CA ARG A 14 7.91 -3.15 -10.03
C ARG A 14 8.96 -3.27 -8.91
N ARG A 15 10.12 -3.81 -9.24
CA ARG A 15 11.31 -3.73 -8.37
C ARG A 15 11.89 -2.31 -8.42
N LEU A 16 12.47 -1.86 -7.30
CA LEU A 16 13.25 -0.63 -7.28
C LEU A 16 14.43 -0.73 -8.26
N GLY A 17 14.73 0.38 -8.94
CA GLY A 17 15.78 0.44 -9.94
C GLY A 17 15.47 -0.21 -11.29
N ASP A 18 14.38 -0.97 -11.44
CA ASP A 18 13.97 -1.51 -12.73
C ASP A 18 13.49 -0.38 -13.64
N GLN A 19 14.21 -0.16 -14.74
CA GLN A 19 13.90 0.83 -15.78
C GLN A 19 13.46 0.19 -17.11
N SER A 20 13.46 -1.15 -17.20
CA SER A 20 13.15 -1.88 -18.45
C SER A 20 11.74 -1.59 -19.01
N TRP A 21 10.85 -1.10 -18.17
CA TRP A 21 9.49 -0.72 -18.56
C TRP A 21 9.45 0.54 -19.45
N HIS A 22 10.48 1.40 -19.43
CA HIS A 22 10.55 2.61 -20.25
C HIS A 22 10.48 2.31 -21.74
N ASP A 23 11.03 1.21 -22.19
CA ASP A 23 11.04 0.80 -23.61
C ASP A 23 9.63 0.59 -24.18
N LYS A 24 8.63 0.43 -23.32
CA LYS A 24 7.22 0.27 -23.69
C LYS A 24 6.41 1.58 -23.57
N ALA A 25 7.08 2.68 -23.27
CA ALA A 25 6.41 3.97 -23.08
C ALA A 25 5.95 4.55 -24.40
N ALA A 26 4.65 4.87 -24.53
CA ALA A 26 4.10 5.50 -25.73
C ALA A 26 4.73 6.88 -26.05
N CYS A 27 5.41 7.50 -25.10
CA CYS A 27 6.16 8.74 -25.28
C CYS A 27 7.63 8.52 -25.67
N GLY A 28 8.12 7.28 -25.68
CA GLY A 28 9.53 6.97 -25.98
C GLY A 28 9.93 7.29 -27.41
N ASP A 29 9.01 7.19 -28.37
CA ASP A 29 9.28 7.43 -29.80
C ASP A 29 9.15 8.91 -30.21
N LEU A 30 8.86 9.81 -29.26
CA LEU A 30 8.75 11.23 -29.55
C LEU A 30 10.13 11.87 -29.72
N GLU A 31 10.20 12.80 -30.66
CA GLU A 31 11.38 13.67 -30.77
C GLU A 31 11.59 14.44 -29.46
N PRO A 32 12.84 14.54 -28.94
CA PRO A 32 13.12 15.08 -27.60
C PRO A 32 12.50 16.44 -27.30
N ALA A 33 12.61 17.41 -28.20
CA ALA A 33 12.05 18.75 -27.99
C ALA A 33 10.51 18.71 -27.93
N THR A 34 9.88 17.78 -28.63
CA THR A 34 8.44 17.58 -28.58
C THR A 34 8.04 16.91 -27.28
N ALA A 35 8.81 15.92 -26.81
CA ALA A 35 8.59 15.27 -25.53
C ALA A 35 8.70 16.28 -24.38
N ASP A 36 9.74 17.09 -24.37
CA ASP A 36 9.94 18.11 -23.33
C ASP A 36 8.78 19.11 -23.30
N ARG A 37 8.37 19.64 -24.44
CA ARG A 37 7.25 20.57 -24.51
C ARG A 37 5.94 19.95 -24.00
N LEU A 38 5.67 18.70 -24.34
CA LEU A 38 4.42 18.02 -23.95
C LEU A 38 4.42 17.59 -22.49
N PHE A 39 5.51 17.04 -22.01
CA PHE A 39 5.56 16.43 -20.68
C PHE A 39 6.06 17.37 -19.58
N PHE A 40 6.69 18.49 -19.95
CA PHE A 40 7.08 19.57 -19.02
C PHE A 40 6.43 20.90 -19.41
N PRO A 41 5.11 20.93 -19.63
CA PRO A 41 4.41 22.13 -20.07
C PRO A 41 4.35 23.16 -18.94
N THR A 42 4.26 24.44 -19.33
CA THR A 42 3.84 25.46 -18.38
C THR A 42 2.38 25.21 -17.95
N PRO A 43 1.95 25.64 -16.74
CA PRO A 43 0.57 25.44 -16.27
C PRO A 43 -0.51 26.05 -17.18
N ARG A 44 -0.14 27.00 -18.04
CA ARG A 44 -1.05 27.66 -19.01
C ARG A 44 -1.15 26.95 -20.34
N ALA A 45 -0.24 26.02 -20.65
CA ALA A 45 -0.19 25.29 -21.92
C ALA A 45 -1.25 24.16 -21.98
N ARG A 46 -2.53 24.51 -21.86
CA ARG A 46 -3.63 23.54 -21.75
C ARG A 46 -3.69 22.53 -22.90
N ALA A 47 -3.37 22.99 -24.13
CA ALA A 47 -3.37 22.11 -25.29
C ALA A 47 -2.27 21.04 -25.20
N ASP A 48 -1.06 21.39 -24.80
CA ASP A 48 0.04 20.46 -24.64
C ASP A 48 -0.23 19.48 -23.49
N ILE A 49 -0.80 19.97 -22.37
CA ILE A 49 -1.25 19.11 -21.26
C ILE A 49 -2.28 18.09 -21.74
N ALA A 50 -3.29 18.52 -22.51
CA ALA A 50 -4.33 17.62 -23.01
C ALA A 50 -3.74 16.56 -23.95
N ARG A 51 -2.80 16.96 -24.85
CA ARG A 51 -2.12 16.04 -25.78
C ARG A 51 -1.27 15.01 -25.03
N ALA A 52 -0.49 15.43 -24.03
CA ALA A 52 0.30 14.52 -23.19
C ALA A 52 -0.59 13.51 -22.46
N LYS A 53 -1.70 13.97 -21.86
CA LYS A 53 -2.66 13.10 -21.19
C LYS A 53 -3.34 12.11 -22.13
N ALA A 54 -3.69 12.53 -23.35
CA ALA A 54 -4.25 11.64 -24.36
C ALA A 54 -3.27 10.54 -24.77
N LEU A 55 -1.97 10.87 -24.92
CA LEU A 55 -0.92 9.88 -25.17
C LEU A 55 -0.77 8.91 -23.99
N CYS A 56 -0.76 9.42 -22.76
CA CYS A 56 -0.71 8.59 -21.56
C CYS A 56 -1.94 7.69 -21.40
N ALA A 57 -3.11 8.11 -21.87
CA ALA A 57 -4.34 7.30 -21.78
C ALA A 57 -4.24 5.98 -22.56
N GLN A 58 -3.46 5.97 -23.64
CA GLN A 58 -3.23 4.80 -24.51
C GLN A 58 -1.94 4.05 -24.14
N CYS A 59 -1.17 4.55 -23.19
CA CYS A 59 0.13 3.98 -22.82
C CYS A 59 -0.03 2.68 -22.01
N PRO A 60 0.57 1.56 -22.46
CA PRO A 60 0.45 0.26 -21.77
C PRO A 60 1.07 0.27 -20.38
N ILE A 61 2.06 1.14 -20.15
CA ILE A 61 2.78 1.23 -18.88
C ILE A 61 2.35 2.43 -18.02
N ARG A 62 1.17 3.01 -18.31
CA ARG A 62 0.66 4.20 -17.60
C ARG A 62 0.67 4.05 -16.08
N ARG A 63 0.22 2.89 -15.57
CA ARG A 63 0.16 2.62 -14.14
C ARG A 63 1.56 2.54 -13.53
N ILE A 64 2.47 1.79 -14.16
CA ILE A 64 3.85 1.65 -13.71
C ILE A 64 4.57 3.01 -13.69
N CYS A 65 4.33 3.84 -14.71
CA CYS A 65 4.88 5.19 -14.80
C CYS A 65 4.38 6.10 -13.65
N LEU A 66 3.10 5.99 -13.27
CA LEU A 66 2.55 6.72 -12.13
C LEU A 66 3.15 6.23 -10.82
N ASP A 67 3.17 4.91 -10.59
CA ASP A 67 3.74 4.32 -9.38
C ASP A 67 5.22 4.72 -9.23
N ALA A 68 5.99 4.65 -10.30
CA ALA A 68 7.38 5.08 -10.30
C ALA A 68 7.56 6.57 -9.94
N ALA A 69 6.66 7.42 -10.44
CA ALA A 69 6.71 8.86 -10.14
C ALA A 69 6.35 9.17 -8.68
N LEU A 70 5.41 8.41 -8.11
CA LEU A 70 5.04 8.55 -6.71
C LEU A 70 6.15 8.02 -5.78
N GLU A 71 6.70 6.85 -6.07
CA GLU A 71 7.76 6.19 -5.30
C GLU A 71 9.09 6.96 -5.32
N SER A 72 9.41 7.67 -6.40
CA SER A 72 10.61 8.51 -6.54
C SER A 72 10.38 9.97 -6.17
N GLU A 73 9.22 10.32 -5.58
CA GLU A 73 8.85 11.70 -5.25
C GLU A 73 9.03 12.68 -6.42
N SER A 74 8.71 12.22 -7.64
CA SER A 74 8.86 13.03 -8.83
C SER A 74 7.84 14.18 -8.85
N PHE A 75 8.31 15.38 -8.55
CA PHE A 75 7.45 16.58 -8.47
C PHE A 75 7.25 17.29 -9.82
N TYR A 76 7.96 16.90 -10.87
CA TYR A 76 7.91 17.61 -12.16
C TYR A 76 7.25 16.80 -13.27
N GLY A 77 6.68 17.52 -14.24
CA GLY A 77 6.18 16.97 -15.48
C GLY A 77 4.90 16.14 -15.37
N ILE A 78 4.41 15.68 -16.51
CA ILE A 78 3.25 14.79 -16.63
C ILE A 78 3.75 13.33 -16.56
N ARG A 79 3.30 12.58 -15.57
CA ARG A 79 3.66 11.19 -15.36
C ARG A 79 2.39 10.34 -15.15
N GLY A 80 2.29 9.23 -15.85
CA GLY A 80 1.10 8.35 -15.76
C GLY A 80 -0.22 9.03 -16.10
N GLY A 81 -0.18 10.10 -16.91
CA GLY A 81 -1.35 10.89 -17.30
C GLY A 81 -1.79 11.95 -16.28
N LEU A 82 -1.00 12.20 -15.25
CA LEU A 82 -1.27 13.21 -14.24
C LEU A 82 -0.22 14.32 -14.26
N THR A 83 -0.67 15.56 -14.12
CA THR A 83 0.18 16.72 -13.84
C THR A 83 0.75 16.64 -12.42
N GLU A 84 1.74 17.48 -12.12
CA GLU A 84 2.28 17.63 -10.75
C GLU A 84 1.17 17.92 -9.73
N ALA A 85 0.31 18.90 -10.00
CA ALA A 85 -0.76 19.28 -9.10
C ALA A 85 -1.75 18.14 -8.82
N GLU A 86 -2.03 17.31 -9.82
CA GLU A 86 -2.90 16.14 -9.68
C GLU A 86 -2.22 14.98 -8.93
N ARG A 87 -0.89 14.87 -9.01
CA ARG A 87 -0.14 13.84 -8.26
C ARG A 87 0.07 14.21 -6.78
N ARG A 88 0.13 15.50 -6.45
CA ARG A 88 0.43 15.97 -5.09
C ARG A 88 -0.41 15.28 -3.99
N PRO A 89 -1.74 15.17 -4.09
CA PRO A 89 -2.52 14.46 -3.08
C PRO A 89 -2.27 12.95 -3.05
N LEU A 90 -1.72 12.36 -4.12
CA LEU A 90 -1.42 10.94 -4.17
C LEU A 90 -0.12 10.61 -3.41
N HIS A 91 0.85 11.53 -3.34
CA HIS A 91 2.05 11.34 -2.51
C HIS A 91 1.69 11.14 -1.03
N HIS A 92 0.78 11.97 -0.48
CA HIS A 92 0.30 11.78 0.90
C HIS A 92 -0.40 10.43 1.12
N LYS A 93 -1.14 9.94 0.13
CA LYS A 93 -1.79 8.63 0.22
C LYS A 93 -0.77 7.49 0.19
N LEU A 94 0.34 7.67 -0.54
CA LEU A 94 1.39 6.67 -0.63
C LEU A 94 2.04 6.40 0.73
N ASP A 95 2.23 7.40 1.57
CA ASP A 95 2.83 7.26 2.90
C ASP A 95 2.01 6.36 3.82
N HIS A 96 0.70 6.28 3.59
CA HIS A 96 -0.24 5.47 4.36
C HIS A 96 -0.64 4.16 3.66
N ARG A 97 -0.04 3.85 2.50
CA ARG A 97 -0.32 2.60 1.80
C ARG A 97 0.10 1.43 2.67
N LEU A 98 -0.78 0.43 2.74
CA LEU A 98 -0.52 -0.85 3.41
C LEU A 98 -0.91 -1.97 2.45
N ASP A 99 0.06 -2.48 1.69
CA ASP A 99 -0.10 -3.51 0.67
C ASP A 99 0.57 -4.80 1.14
N GLY A 100 -0.23 -5.82 1.43
CA GLY A 100 0.25 -7.11 1.93
C GLY A 100 1.19 -7.82 0.96
N ASP A 101 0.93 -7.74 -0.34
CA ASP A 101 1.77 -8.38 -1.35
C ASP A 101 3.17 -7.76 -1.41
N ARG A 102 3.27 -6.43 -1.20
CA ARG A 102 4.56 -5.72 -1.11
C ARG A 102 5.32 -6.08 0.16
N ILE A 103 4.62 -6.18 1.28
CA ILE A 103 5.20 -6.61 2.57
C ILE A 103 5.78 -8.02 2.43
N ASP A 104 5.00 -8.94 1.89
CA ASP A 104 5.43 -10.32 1.66
C ASP A 104 6.60 -10.41 0.68
N ALA A 105 6.60 -9.60 -0.37
CA ALA A 105 7.69 -9.54 -1.34
C ALA A 105 8.98 -9.07 -0.69
N ALA A 106 8.92 -8.03 0.16
CA ALA A 106 10.06 -7.52 0.92
C ALA A 106 10.61 -8.59 1.87
N LEU A 107 9.75 -9.27 2.63
CA LEU A 107 10.16 -10.35 3.53
C LEU A 107 10.83 -11.52 2.81
N ARG A 108 10.49 -11.74 1.52
CA ARG A 108 11.19 -12.71 0.65
C ARG A 108 12.47 -12.15 0.03
N GLY A 109 12.91 -10.94 0.40
CA GLY A 109 14.13 -10.30 -0.07
C GLY A 109 14.01 -9.57 -1.41
N MET A 110 12.79 -9.35 -1.92
CA MET A 110 12.58 -8.52 -3.11
C MET A 110 12.77 -7.04 -2.77
N ASP A 111 13.53 -6.36 -3.62
CA ASP A 111 13.73 -4.91 -3.49
C ASP A 111 12.52 -4.17 -4.10
N VAL A 112 11.58 -3.81 -3.24
CA VAL A 112 10.34 -3.09 -3.59
C VAL A 112 10.21 -1.82 -2.77
N HIS A 113 9.55 -0.82 -3.33
CA HIS A 113 9.23 0.39 -2.59
C HIS A 113 8.22 0.09 -1.49
N LEU A 114 8.57 0.46 -0.26
CA LEU A 114 7.70 0.36 0.91
C LEU A 114 7.35 1.76 1.44
N SER A 115 6.08 1.98 1.73
CA SER A 115 5.63 3.13 2.52
C SER A 115 6.13 3.03 3.97
N ASN A 116 5.97 4.10 4.75
CA ASN A 116 6.29 4.04 6.18
C ASN A 116 5.43 3.01 6.92
N ALA A 117 4.14 2.91 6.58
CA ALA A 117 3.24 1.92 7.16
C ALA A 117 3.65 0.48 6.81
N GLU A 118 4.05 0.23 5.56
CA GLU A 118 4.54 -1.08 5.10
C GLU A 118 5.87 -1.45 5.76
N ARG A 119 6.81 -0.50 5.93
CA ARG A 119 8.07 -0.74 6.66
C ARG A 119 7.84 -1.13 8.11
N ALA A 120 6.93 -0.43 8.80
CA ALA A 120 6.53 -0.80 10.16
C ALA A 120 5.89 -2.18 10.22
N ALA A 121 5.05 -2.54 9.24
CA ALA A 121 4.46 -3.87 9.14
C ALA A 121 5.51 -4.96 8.88
N VAL A 122 6.50 -4.72 8.00
CA VAL A 122 7.64 -5.63 7.79
C VAL A 122 8.42 -5.81 9.08
N ALA A 123 8.71 -4.73 9.83
CA ALA A 123 9.43 -4.82 11.10
C ALA A 123 8.66 -5.65 12.14
N ARG A 124 7.33 -5.47 12.26
CA ARG A 124 6.49 -6.28 13.16
C ARG A 124 6.50 -7.76 12.78
N LEU A 125 6.34 -8.07 11.51
CA LEU A 125 6.38 -9.45 11.04
C LEU A 125 7.76 -10.06 11.19
N ALA A 126 8.83 -9.31 10.94
CA ALA A 126 10.21 -9.73 11.16
C ALA A 126 10.46 -10.04 12.65
N TYR A 127 9.99 -9.17 13.56
CA TYR A 127 10.07 -9.41 15.00
C TYR A 127 9.34 -10.71 15.40
N LEU A 128 8.10 -10.89 14.96
CA LEU A 128 7.29 -12.09 15.24
C LEU A 128 7.92 -13.38 14.68
N ASN A 129 8.67 -13.28 13.59
CA ASN A 129 9.40 -14.39 12.97
C ASN A 129 10.85 -14.54 13.51
N GLY A 130 11.25 -13.79 14.52
CA GLY A 130 12.56 -13.90 15.14
C GLY A 130 13.74 -13.41 14.29
N PHE A 131 13.52 -12.45 13.39
CA PHE A 131 14.60 -11.88 12.59
C PHE A 131 15.60 -11.15 13.46
N THR A 132 16.88 -11.26 13.11
CA THR A 132 17.94 -10.42 13.68
C THR A 132 17.92 -9.03 13.05
N ALA A 133 18.59 -8.06 13.70
CA ALA A 133 18.77 -6.71 13.13
C ALA A 133 19.48 -6.75 11.76
N GLU A 134 20.49 -7.60 11.62
CA GLU A 134 21.18 -7.80 10.36
C GLU A 134 20.25 -8.31 9.24
N GLN A 135 19.39 -9.29 9.55
CA GLN A 135 18.42 -9.82 8.58
C GLN A 135 17.38 -8.75 8.18
N LEU A 136 16.89 -7.97 9.14
CA LEU A 136 15.95 -6.88 8.83
C LEU A 136 16.64 -5.76 8.05
N ALA A 137 17.88 -5.41 8.40
CA ALA A 137 18.69 -4.44 7.68
C ALA A 137 18.86 -4.83 6.21
N TRP A 138 19.18 -6.09 5.97
CA TRP A 138 19.28 -6.64 4.61
C TRP A 138 17.94 -6.61 3.86
N THR A 139 16.85 -6.96 4.54
CA THR A 139 15.50 -6.99 3.97
C THR A 139 15.03 -5.59 3.56
N LEU A 140 15.22 -4.60 4.42
CA LEU A 140 14.77 -3.21 4.20
C LEU A 140 15.79 -2.34 3.45
N LYS A 141 17.02 -2.87 3.20
CA LYS A 141 18.15 -2.11 2.60
C LYS A 141 18.51 -0.87 3.41
N VAL A 142 18.58 -1.02 4.72
CA VAL A 142 18.86 0.06 5.69
C VAL A 142 20.10 -0.28 6.53
N GLY A 143 20.58 0.70 7.32
CA GLY A 143 21.62 0.44 8.30
C GLY A 143 21.15 -0.43 9.45
N GLU A 144 22.06 -1.20 10.05
CA GLU A 144 21.77 -2.12 11.14
C GLU A 144 21.25 -1.39 12.41
N ASP A 145 21.78 -0.19 12.69
CA ASP A 145 21.32 0.63 13.81
C ASP A 145 19.83 0.95 13.67
N TRP A 146 19.43 1.38 12.46
CA TRP A 146 18.01 1.66 12.19
C TRP A 146 17.14 0.40 12.21
N ALA A 147 17.62 -0.71 11.70
CA ALA A 147 16.91 -1.99 11.79
C ALA A 147 16.72 -2.43 13.26
N THR A 148 17.73 -2.17 14.12
CA THR A 148 17.63 -2.41 15.56
C THR A 148 16.54 -1.56 16.22
N ASP A 149 16.47 -0.26 15.86
CA ASP A 149 15.43 0.63 16.38
C ASP A 149 14.03 0.23 15.89
N LEU A 150 13.90 -0.22 14.64
CA LEU A 150 12.65 -0.72 14.09
C LEU A 150 12.19 -2.01 14.81
N LEU A 151 13.09 -2.95 15.08
CA LEU A 151 12.76 -4.16 15.84
C LEU A 151 12.35 -3.84 17.28
N ARG A 152 13.03 -2.88 17.93
CA ARG A 152 12.67 -2.41 19.26
C ARG A 152 11.28 -1.78 19.28
N SER A 153 10.96 -0.93 18.31
CA SER A 153 9.63 -0.33 18.18
C SER A 153 8.56 -1.38 17.94
N ALA A 154 8.83 -2.35 17.05
CA ALA A 154 7.94 -3.45 16.77
C ALA A 154 7.66 -4.33 18.00
N HIS A 155 8.69 -4.61 18.79
CA HIS A 155 8.57 -5.34 20.06
C HIS A 155 7.61 -4.63 21.02
N LEU A 156 7.81 -3.33 21.25
CA LEU A 156 6.95 -2.54 22.13
C LEU A 156 5.49 -2.50 21.64
N GLU A 157 5.27 -2.32 20.33
CA GLU A 157 3.92 -2.32 19.76
C GLU A 157 3.21 -3.68 19.94
N VAL A 158 3.92 -4.79 19.81
CA VAL A 158 3.36 -6.14 20.01
C VAL A 158 3.03 -6.37 21.48
N GLU A 159 3.94 -6.01 22.41
CA GLU A 159 3.69 -6.14 23.83
C GLU A 159 2.53 -5.28 24.34
N ASP A 160 2.42 -4.03 23.85
CA ASP A 160 1.31 -3.15 24.22
C ASP A 160 -0.04 -3.70 23.76
N ARG A 161 -0.08 -4.25 22.53
CA ARG A 161 -1.27 -4.91 22.01
C ARG A 161 -1.67 -6.12 22.86
N ASP A 162 -0.72 -6.97 23.18
CA ASP A 162 -0.98 -8.21 23.94
C ASP A 162 -1.42 -7.86 25.37
N ARG A 163 -0.80 -6.86 26.01
CA ARG A 163 -1.21 -6.32 27.30
C ARG A 163 -2.62 -5.73 27.29
N TYR A 164 -3.02 -5.08 26.18
CA TYR A 164 -4.38 -4.56 26.03
C TYR A 164 -5.41 -5.70 26.03
N TRP A 165 -5.16 -6.77 25.30
CA TRP A 165 -6.06 -7.92 25.25
C TRP A 165 -6.11 -8.66 26.60
N ASP A 166 -5.01 -8.86 27.27
CA ASP A 166 -4.97 -9.46 28.62
C ASP A 166 -5.80 -8.68 29.64
N GLN A 167 -5.80 -7.34 29.55
CA GLN A 167 -6.63 -6.48 30.41
C GLN A 167 -8.11 -6.55 30.06
N THR A 168 -8.46 -6.74 28.81
CA THR A 168 -9.86 -6.82 28.38
C THR A 168 -10.47 -8.18 28.66
N ASP A 169 -9.71 -9.26 28.51
CA ASP A 169 -10.16 -10.63 28.82
C ASP A 169 -10.31 -10.87 30.33
N GLY A 170 -9.48 -10.26 31.15
CA GLY A 170 -9.57 -10.33 32.61
C GLY A 170 -10.78 -9.59 33.22
N ASN A 171 -11.43 -8.70 32.49
CA ASN A 171 -12.62 -7.97 32.93
C ASN A 171 -13.95 -8.65 32.53
N ASN A 172 -13.90 -9.81 31.88
CA ASN A 172 -15.08 -10.56 31.43
C ASN A 172 -15.41 -11.77 32.32
N GLU A 173 -14.99 -11.80 33.58
CA GLU A 173 -15.63 -12.72 34.53
C GLU A 173 -17.06 -12.21 34.74
N PRO A 174 -18.08 -13.04 34.51
CA PRO A 174 -19.47 -12.68 34.83
C PRO A 174 -19.54 -12.57 36.37
N THR A 175 -19.57 -11.35 36.87
CA THR A 175 -19.99 -11.13 38.25
C THR A 175 -21.47 -11.51 38.27
N ASP A 176 -21.70 -12.69 38.86
CA ASP A 176 -23.03 -13.17 39.22
C ASP A 176 -23.58 -12.29 40.36
N ASP A 177 -24.00 -11.09 40.01
CA ASP A 177 -24.69 -10.18 40.91
C ASP A 177 -26.21 -10.30 40.64
N THR A 178 -26.74 -11.35 41.20
CA THR A 178 -28.20 -11.51 41.43
C THR A 178 -28.66 -10.47 42.41
N THR A 179 -28.78 -9.22 41.97
CA THR A 179 -29.61 -8.26 42.72
C THR A 179 -30.28 -7.33 41.68
N GLY A 180 -31.59 -7.51 41.56
CA GLY A 180 -32.42 -6.83 40.59
C GLY A 180 -32.36 -5.31 40.65
N ASN A 181 -32.13 -4.72 39.51
CA ASN A 181 -32.72 -3.42 39.18
C ASN A 181 -32.98 -3.31 37.69
N THR A 182 -34.22 -3.55 37.33
CA THR A 182 -34.75 -3.36 35.98
C THR A 182 -34.73 -1.88 35.63
N MET A 183 -33.74 -1.41 34.91
CA MET A 183 -33.78 -0.13 34.21
C MET A 183 -33.94 -0.40 32.72
N ALA A 184 -35.17 -0.22 32.24
CA ALA A 184 -35.55 -0.28 30.85
C ALA A 184 -34.83 0.83 30.09
N LEU A 185 -34.01 0.48 29.10
CA LEU A 185 -33.52 1.39 28.06
C LEU A 185 -34.56 1.44 26.94
N PRO A 186 -34.98 2.63 26.49
CA PRO A 186 -35.94 2.75 25.38
C PRO A 186 -35.16 2.67 24.04
N GLY A 187 -35.54 1.73 23.20
CA GLY A 187 -35.57 1.84 21.75
C GLY A 187 -34.27 1.73 21.00
N LEU A 188 -33.85 0.49 20.67
CA LEU A 188 -33.22 0.22 19.40
C LEU A 188 -33.95 -0.97 18.78
N GLY A 189 -34.78 -0.63 17.79
CA GLY A 189 -35.63 -1.55 17.08
C GLY A 189 -34.87 -2.38 16.05
N GLN A 190 -35.42 -3.57 15.89
CA GLN A 190 -35.43 -4.43 14.70
C GLN A 190 -34.12 -5.09 14.30
N VAL A 191 -33.95 -6.28 14.81
CA VAL A 191 -33.21 -7.38 14.18
C VAL A 191 -33.87 -7.68 12.84
N ILE A 192 -33.13 -7.51 11.75
CA ILE A 192 -33.53 -7.95 10.41
C ILE A 192 -33.33 -9.47 10.36
N ASP A 193 -34.46 -10.17 10.31
CA ASP A 193 -34.53 -11.61 10.14
C ASP A 193 -34.01 -11.99 8.75
N ARG A 194 -33.06 -12.88 8.70
CA ARG A 194 -32.30 -13.29 7.49
C ARG A 194 -32.99 -14.35 6.65
N ASP A 195 -34.23 -14.72 7.00
CA ASP A 195 -34.93 -15.85 6.38
C ASP A 195 -36.01 -15.48 5.34
N SER A 196 -36.02 -14.24 4.81
CA SER A 196 -37.01 -13.85 3.80
C SER A 196 -36.42 -13.50 2.42
N LEU A 197 -35.43 -14.27 1.94
CA LEU A 197 -35.10 -14.32 0.50
C LEU A 197 -35.38 -15.71 -0.04
N GLY A 198 -36.64 -16.07 0.01
CA GLY A 198 -37.20 -17.18 -0.74
C GLY A 198 -37.87 -16.67 -2.02
N GLU A 199 -37.51 -17.32 -3.12
CA GLU A 199 -38.28 -17.53 -4.36
C GLU A 199 -39.09 -16.38 -4.95
N ALA A 200 -38.68 -15.94 -6.12
CA ALA A 200 -39.59 -15.55 -7.20
C ALA A 200 -38.96 -15.89 -8.57
N ALA A 201 -39.68 -16.67 -9.28
CA ALA A 201 -39.58 -17.23 -10.62
C ALA A 201 -39.10 -16.30 -11.73
#